data_e38bfea7d90f6cd17f90ba6f35a76504
#
_entry.id   e38bfea7d90f6cd17f90ba6f35a76504
#
_cell.length_a   1.000
_cell.length_b   1.000
_cell.length_c   1.000
_cell.angle_alpha   90.00
_cell.angle_beta   90.00
_cell.angle_gamma   90.00
#
_symmetry.space_group_name_H-M   'P 1'
#
loop_
_entity.id
_entity.type
_entity.pdbx_description
1 polymer ?
#
loop_
_entity_poly.entity_id
_entity_poly.type
_entity_poly.pdbx_seq_one_letter_code
_entity_poly.pdbx_strand_id
1 'polypeptide(L)'
;GTDLNLQFPADWERAKEIKYEQGFNKPAPRDFVGFGPLTAPEPVAIYSFILKHNFKLMLTYHTQGRVIFYEFQGNEPPESKEIAELFAETSGYTPESTPLNSSFAGLKDWYILYYKRPGFTIEAGIGNNPLPISQFDSIYRENLGILINGMLQ
;
A
#
# COMPACT_ATOMS: atom_id res chain seq x y z
N GLY A 1 -4.74 12.30 14.99
CA GLY A 1 -5.21 12.57 13.63
C GLY A 1 -5.90 11.37 13.01
N THR A 2 -6.17 11.43 11.73
CA THR A 2 -6.64 10.32 10.90
C THR A 2 -5.43 9.64 10.24
N ASP A 3 -5.46 8.32 10.14
CA ASP A 3 -4.46 7.57 9.37
C ASP A 3 -4.76 7.70 7.88
N LEU A 4 -3.87 8.36 7.15
CA LEU A 4 -4.09 8.72 5.74
C LEU A 4 -4.15 7.49 4.82
N ASN A 5 -3.48 6.40 5.19
CA ASN A 5 -3.52 5.16 4.42
C ASN A 5 -4.83 4.35 4.64
N LEU A 6 -5.67 4.75 5.59
CA LEU A 6 -6.97 4.11 5.85
C LEU A 6 -8.14 5.01 5.37
N GLN A 7 -7.92 5.80 4.31
CA GLN A 7 -8.89 6.78 3.83
C GLN A 7 -9.45 6.50 2.44
N PHE A 8 -9.02 5.42 1.78
CA PHE A 8 -9.47 5.11 0.42
C PHE A 8 -10.73 4.24 0.41
N PRO A 9 -11.64 4.40 -0.59
CA PRO A 9 -12.91 3.66 -0.67
C PRO A 9 -12.72 2.22 -1.20
N ALA A 10 -12.03 1.40 -0.41
CA ALA A 10 -11.79 -0.02 -0.60
C ALA A 10 -12.22 -0.76 0.67
N ASP A 11 -13.50 -1.08 0.78
CA ASP A 11 -14.15 -1.67 1.96
C ASP A 11 -13.83 -0.89 3.27
N TRP A 12 -13.95 0.43 3.20
CA TRP A 12 -13.62 1.32 4.31
C TRP A 12 -14.42 1.02 5.58
N GLU A 13 -15.70 0.65 5.47
CA GLU A 13 -16.52 0.26 6.63
C GLU A 13 -15.93 -0.98 7.32
N ARG A 14 -15.39 -1.92 6.56
CA ARG A 14 -14.72 -3.10 7.11
C ARG A 14 -13.43 -2.73 7.83
N ALA A 15 -12.63 -1.82 7.26
CA ALA A 15 -11.45 -1.27 7.95
C ALA A 15 -11.86 -0.62 9.28
N LYS A 16 -12.94 0.16 9.29
CA LYS A 16 -13.46 0.81 10.48
C LYS A 16 -13.89 -0.18 11.56
N GLU A 17 -14.64 -1.21 11.21
CA GLU A 17 -15.01 -2.28 12.15
C GLU A 17 -13.79 -2.88 12.83
N ILE A 18 -12.81 -3.34 12.03
CA ILE A 18 -11.58 -3.97 12.51
C ILE A 18 -10.81 -3.01 13.44
N LYS A 19 -10.62 -1.75 13.02
CA LYS A 19 -9.86 -0.78 13.81
C LYS A 19 -10.57 -0.38 15.09
N TYR A 20 -11.90 -0.29 15.07
CA TYR A 20 -12.71 0.01 16.26
C TYR A 20 -12.67 -1.14 17.28
N GLU A 21 -12.72 -2.40 16.83
CA GLU A 21 -12.52 -3.56 17.67
C GLU A 21 -11.13 -3.59 18.33
N GLN A 22 -10.10 -3.07 17.64
CA GLN A 22 -8.76 -2.89 18.16
C GLN A 22 -8.60 -1.68 19.11
N GLY A 23 -9.66 -0.88 19.29
CA GLY A 23 -9.67 0.30 20.16
C GLY A 23 -9.33 1.63 19.47
N PHE A 24 -9.11 1.66 18.16
CA PHE A 24 -8.80 2.87 17.39
C PHE A 24 -10.08 3.60 16.93
N ASN A 25 -10.95 3.99 17.85
CA ASN A 25 -12.26 4.58 17.58
C ASN A 25 -12.31 6.12 17.73
N LYS A 26 -11.15 6.76 17.92
CA LYS A 26 -10.98 8.21 18.02
C LYS A 26 -9.65 8.64 17.43
N PRO A 27 -9.47 9.96 17.13
CA PRO A 27 -8.21 10.46 16.58
C PRO A 27 -6.98 9.98 17.35
N ALA A 28 -6.05 9.35 16.64
CA ALA A 28 -4.85 8.74 17.18
C ALA A 28 -3.62 9.05 16.29
N PRO A 29 -2.39 8.77 16.73
CA PRO A 29 -1.20 8.92 15.89
C PRO A 29 -1.18 7.98 14.67
N ARG A 30 -1.87 6.82 14.75
CA ARG A 30 -2.01 5.82 13.69
C ARG A 30 -3.31 5.02 13.87
N ASP A 31 -3.70 4.27 12.87
CA ASP A 31 -4.80 3.29 12.86
C ASP A 31 -6.22 3.86 13.02
N PHE A 32 -6.41 5.16 13.26
CA PHE A 32 -7.74 5.77 13.24
C PHE A 32 -8.16 6.06 11.79
N VAL A 33 -9.20 5.38 11.33
CA VAL A 33 -9.70 5.44 9.95
C VAL A 33 -10.36 6.78 9.57
N GLY A 34 -10.59 7.67 10.54
CA GLY A 34 -11.35 8.90 10.33
C GLY A 34 -12.86 8.70 10.50
N PHE A 35 -13.63 9.73 10.12
CA PHE A 35 -15.10 9.74 10.21
C PHE A 35 -15.79 9.32 8.91
N GLY A 36 -15.02 9.16 7.84
CA GLY A 36 -15.45 8.70 6.52
C GLY A 36 -14.25 8.54 5.59
N PRO A 37 -14.42 7.87 4.45
CA PRO A 37 -13.36 7.80 3.45
C PRO A 37 -13.15 9.17 2.80
N LEU A 38 -11.92 9.46 2.39
CA LEU A 38 -11.54 10.70 1.69
C LEU A 38 -11.94 11.99 2.43
N THR A 39 -11.82 12.00 3.76
CA THR A 39 -12.11 13.19 4.58
C THR A 39 -10.88 14.04 4.86
N ALA A 40 -9.68 13.49 4.73
CA ALA A 40 -8.43 14.25 4.83
C ALA A 40 -8.00 14.81 3.46
N PRO A 41 -7.38 15.99 3.39
CA PRO A 41 -7.04 16.64 2.11
C PRO A 41 -5.97 15.87 1.31
N GLU A 42 -5.02 15.20 1.97
CA GLU A 42 -3.94 14.48 1.31
C GLU A 42 -4.46 13.28 0.50
N PRO A 43 -5.25 12.34 1.07
CA PRO A 43 -5.87 11.26 0.30
C PRO A 43 -6.78 11.77 -0.81
N VAL A 44 -7.55 12.85 -0.59
CA VAL A 44 -8.39 13.48 -1.62
C VAL A 44 -7.54 13.97 -2.79
N ALA A 45 -6.39 14.59 -2.51
CA ALA A 45 -5.49 15.10 -3.54
C ALA A 45 -4.92 13.97 -4.40
N ILE A 46 -4.40 12.89 -3.76
CA ILE A 46 -3.87 11.71 -4.45
C ILE A 46 -4.97 10.98 -5.23
N TYR A 47 -6.12 10.75 -4.61
CA TYR A 47 -7.28 10.14 -5.26
C TYR A 47 -7.68 10.91 -6.53
N SER A 48 -7.84 12.24 -6.43
CA SER A 48 -8.21 13.11 -7.55
C SER A 48 -7.13 13.15 -8.63
N PHE A 49 -5.86 13.08 -8.25
CA PHE A 49 -4.74 13.01 -9.18
C PHE A 49 -4.77 11.71 -9.98
N ILE A 50 -4.92 10.56 -9.31
CA ILE A 50 -4.96 9.26 -9.97
C ILE A 50 -6.15 9.16 -10.94
N LEU A 51 -7.33 9.68 -10.56
CA LEU A 51 -8.50 9.69 -11.46
C LEU A 51 -8.29 10.49 -12.76
N LYS A 52 -7.37 11.47 -12.76
CA LYS A 52 -7.06 12.29 -13.95
C LYS A 52 -6.01 11.66 -14.86
N HIS A 53 -5.37 10.59 -14.43
CA HIS A 53 -4.27 9.95 -15.14
C HIS A 53 -4.57 8.47 -15.41
N ASN A 54 -4.04 7.97 -16.52
CA ASN A 54 -4.24 6.58 -16.94
C ASN A 54 -3.03 5.73 -16.56
N PHE A 55 -2.71 5.66 -15.27
CA PHE A 55 -1.61 4.81 -14.78
C PHE A 55 -1.88 3.34 -15.07
N LYS A 56 -0.83 2.60 -15.43
CA LYS A 56 -0.88 1.16 -15.72
C LYS A 56 -0.60 0.32 -14.48
N LEU A 57 0.23 0.84 -13.59
CA LEU A 57 0.71 0.19 -12.39
C LEU A 57 0.82 1.21 -11.26
N MET A 58 0.62 0.75 -10.02
CA MET A 58 0.75 1.55 -8.80
C MET A 58 1.79 0.94 -7.86
N LEU A 59 2.73 1.75 -7.40
CA LEU A 59 3.64 1.41 -6.30
C LEU A 59 3.40 2.34 -5.12
N THR A 60 3.10 1.78 -3.96
CA THR A 60 3.00 2.50 -2.69
C THR A 60 4.13 2.04 -1.78
N TYR A 61 4.93 2.99 -1.26
CA TYR A 61 6.08 2.68 -0.41
C TYR A 61 5.77 2.92 1.06
N HIS A 62 6.08 1.93 1.86
CA HIS A 62 6.00 1.93 3.31
C HIS A 62 7.31 1.41 3.93
N THR A 63 7.39 1.38 5.22
CA THR A 63 8.37 0.68 6.03
C THR A 63 7.60 -0.10 7.09
N GLN A 64 7.92 -1.34 7.35
CA GLN A 64 9.12 -2.10 7.06
C GLN A 64 8.79 -3.59 6.89
N GLY A 65 9.75 -4.43 6.44
CA GLY A 65 9.57 -5.88 6.40
C GLY A 65 10.24 -6.57 5.21
N ARG A 66 10.65 -5.81 4.18
CA ARG A 66 11.15 -6.34 2.89
C ARG A 66 10.10 -7.25 2.22
N VAL A 67 8.86 -6.78 2.21
CA VAL A 67 7.68 -7.50 1.71
C VAL A 67 7.04 -6.73 0.55
N ILE A 68 6.41 -7.46 -0.37
CA ILE A 68 5.64 -6.94 -1.50
C ILE A 68 4.22 -7.46 -1.38
N PHE A 69 3.28 -6.60 -0.98
CA PHE A 69 1.85 -6.94 -1.02
C PHE A 69 1.27 -6.57 -2.37
N TYR A 70 0.63 -7.52 -3.07
CA TYR A 70 0.13 -7.35 -4.43
C TYR A 70 -1.34 -7.74 -4.62
N GLU A 71 -1.98 -8.28 -3.59
CA GLU A 71 -3.35 -8.79 -3.63
C GLU A 71 -4.34 -7.84 -2.95
N PHE A 72 -5.59 -7.89 -3.40
CA PHE A 72 -6.74 -7.34 -2.70
C PHE A 72 -8.01 -8.15 -2.99
N GLN A 73 -8.35 -9.08 -2.11
CA GLN A 73 -9.62 -9.84 -2.12
C GLN A 73 -9.93 -10.53 -3.46
N GLY A 74 -8.93 -11.00 -4.19
CA GLY A 74 -9.09 -11.62 -5.51
C GLY A 74 -9.50 -10.64 -6.61
N ASN A 75 -9.29 -9.34 -6.42
CA ASN A 75 -9.57 -8.31 -7.42
C ASN A 75 -8.34 -7.93 -8.25
N GLU A 76 -7.17 -8.36 -7.84
CA GLU A 76 -5.92 -8.16 -8.57
C GLU A 76 -5.95 -8.90 -9.93
N PRO A 77 -5.40 -8.31 -10.99
CA PRO A 77 -5.30 -8.99 -12.27
C PRO A 77 -4.24 -10.11 -12.21
N PRO A 78 -4.37 -11.14 -13.07
CA PRO A 78 -3.49 -12.33 -13.02
C PRO A 78 -1.99 -12.01 -13.10
N GLU A 79 -1.61 -11.01 -13.87
CA GLU A 79 -0.21 -10.55 -14.04
C GLU A 79 0.39 -9.96 -12.76
N SER A 80 -0.41 -9.57 -11.77
CA SER A 80 0.10 -8.99 -10.52
C SER A 80 1.07 -9.93 -9.80
N LYS A 81 0.82 -11.23 -9.83
CA LYS A 81 1.70 -12.21 -9.21
C LYS A 81 3.04 -12.31 -9.93
N GLU A 82 3.03 -12.40 -11.26
CA GLU A 82 4.25 -12.47 -12.08
C GLU A 82 5.11 -11.22 -11.89
N ILE A 83 4.48 -10.03 -11.84
CA ILE A 83 5.18 -8.78 -11.59
C ILE A 83 5.74 -8.74 -10.16
N ALA A 84 5.01 -9.23 -9.15
CA ALA A 84 5.51 -9.33 -7.78
C ALA A 84 6.73 -10.25 -7.66
N GLU A 85 6.73 -11.38 -8.38
CA GLU A 85 7.86 -12.30 -8.45
C GLU A 85 9.08 -11.64 -9.13
N LEU A 86 8.89 -10.91 -10.22
CA LEU A 86 9.95 -10.12 -10.85
C LEU A 86 10.54 -9.05 -9.91
N PHE A 87 9.69 -8.38 -9.13
CA PHE A 87 10.14 -7.43 -8.12
C PHE A 87 10.92 -8.12 -7.00
N ALA A 88 10.49 -9.31 -6.59
CA ALA A 88 11.19 -10.12 -5.60
C ALA A 88 12.60 -10.53 -6.06
N GLU A 89 12.73 -11.00 -7.30
CA GLU A 89 14.02 -11.37 -7.90
C GLU A 89 15.03 -10.22 -7.90
N THR A 90 14.55 -9.01 -8.16
CA THR A 90 15.43 -7.83 -8.28
C THR A 90 15.72 -7.13 -6.95
N SER A 91 14.86 -7.28 -5.96
CA SER A 91 15.00 -6.61 -4.65
C SER A 91 15.43 -7.53 -3.51
N GLY A 92 15.18 -8.84 -3.65
CA GLY A 92 15.29 -9.80 -2.55
C GLY A 92 14.16 -9.66 -1.52
N TYR A 93 13.06 -9.00 -1.86
CA TYR A 93 11.87 -8.91 -1.02
C TYR A 93 10.95 -10.11 -1.26
N THR A 94 10.02 -10.37 -0.34
CA THR A 94 9.12 -11.52 -0.42
C THR A 94 7.71 -11.08 -0.83
N PRO A 95 7.11 -11.63 -1.89
CA PRO A 95 5.70 -11.44 -2.18
C PRO A 95 4.85 -12.14 -1.11
N GLU A 96 3.90 -11.41 -0.53
CA GLU A 96 3.00 -11.93 0.51
C GLU A 96 1.58 -11.39 0.33
N SER A 97 0.62 -12.10 0.92
CA SER A 97 -0.75 -11.60 1.08
C SER A 97 -0.80 -10.61 2.24
N THR A 98 -1.55 -9.53 2.07
CA THR A 98 -1.72 -8.53 3.13
C THR A 98 -2.47 -9.15 4.33
N PRO A 99 -1.97 -9.02 5.56
CA PRO A 99 -2.70 -9.49 6.75
C PRO A 99 -4.10 -8.87 6.85
N LEU A 100 -5.10 -9.67 7.21
CA LEU A 100 -6.51 -9.26 7.22
C LEU A 100 -6.78 -7.96 8.00
N ASN A 101 -6.08 -7.75 9.11
CA ASN A 101 -6.21 -6.55 9.93
C ASN A 101 -5.60 -5.27 9.33
N SER A 102 -4.96 -5.39 8.16
CA SER A 102 -4.35 -4.31 7.39
C SER A 102 -4.77 -4.30 5.91
N SER A 103 -5.78 -5.11 5.54
CA SER A 103 -6.16 -5.39 4.15
C SER A 103 -7.25 -4.50 3.58
N PHE A 104 -7.57 -3.37 4.19
CA PHE A 104 -8.70 -2.55 3.77
C PHE A 104 -8.37 -1.07 3.80
N ALA A 105 -9.08 -0.31 2.96
CA ALA A 105 -9.02 1.14 2.88
C ALA A 105 -7.65 1.75 2.50
N GLY A 106 -6.71 0.93 2.04
CA GLY A 106 -5.41 1.40 1.53
C GLY A 106 -5.49 1.96 0.11
N LEU A 107 -4.49 2.76 -0.27
CA LEU A 107 -4.38 3.31 -1.63
C LEU A 107 -4.23 2.19 -2.67
N LYS A 108 -3.35 1.20 -2.43
CA LYS A 108 -3.18 0.02 -3.28
C LYS A 108 -4.50 -0.74 -3.43
N ASP A 109 -5.22 -0.95 -2.32
CA ASP A 109 -6.46 -1.72 -2.29
C ASP A 109 -7.53 -1.06 -3.17
N TRP A 110 -7.69 0.26 -3.03
CA TRP A 110 -8.61 1.02 -3.88
C TRP A 110 -8.19 0.99 -5.34
N TYR A 111 -6.89 1.11 -5.64
CA TYR A 111 -6.41 1.10 -7.02
C TYR A 111 -6.69 -0.25 -7.70
N ILE A 112 -6.40 -1.36 -7.03
CA ILE A 112 -6.72 -2.70 -7.52
C ILE A 112 -8.23 -2.86 -7.71
N LEU A 113 -9.03 -2.49 -6.71
CA LEU A 113 -10.49 -2.65 -6.73
C LEU A 113 -11.13 -1.87 -7.88
N TYR A 114 -10.71 -0.62 -8.06
CA TYR A 114 -11.32 0.31 -9.01
C TYR A 114 -10.86 0.09 -10.45
N TYR A 115 -9.55 -0.04 -10.65
CA TYR A 115 -8.97 -0.14 -12.00
C TYR A 115 -8.77 -1.58 -12.49
N LYS A 116 -8.79 -2.58 -11.61
CA LYS A 116 -8.41 -3.97 -11.93
C LYS A 116 -7.03 -4.04 -12.60
N ARG A 117 -6.09 -3.28 -12.07
CA ARG A 117 -4.71 -3.16 -12.54
C ARG A 117 -3.72 -3.50 -11.44
N PRO A 118 -2.48 -3.87 -11.80
CA PRO A 118 -1.45 -4.20 -10.81
C PRO A 118 -1.17 -3.05 -9.85
N GLY A 119 -1.35 -3.29 -8.57
CA GLY A 119 -1.05 -2.38 -7.48
C GLY A 119 -0.23 -3.08 -6.41
N PHE A 120 0.80 -2.41 -5.89
CA PHE A 120 1.73 -3.00 -4.94
C PHE A 120 1.96 -2.09 -3.75
N THR A 121 2.06 -2.69 -2.56
CA THR A 121 2.66 -2.03 -1.40
C THR A 121 4.03 -2.65 -1.16
N ILE A 122 5.05 -1.81 -1.13
CA ILE A 122 6.43 -2.19 -0.90
C ILE A 122 6.81 -1.79 0.52
N GLU A 123 7.04 -2.76 1.39
CA GLU A 123 7.49 -2.56 2.77
C GLU A 123 9.01 -2.57 2.83
N ALA A 124 9.63 -1.40 2.68
CA ALA A 124 11.07 -1.26 2.52
C ALA A 124 11.84 -1.30 3.84
N GLY A 125 13.01 -1.97 3.84
CA GLY A 125 13.91 -2.04 5.00
C GLY A 125 13.45 -3.00 6.09
N ILE A 126 14.18 -3.05 7.20
CA ILE A 126 13.96 -3.96 8.33
C ILE A 126 14.20 -3.26 9.67
N GLY A 127 13.54 -3.75 10.73
CA GLY A 127 13.71 -3.26 12.10
C GLY A 127 12.49 -2.55 12.64
N ASN A 128 12.66 -1.53 13.46
CA ASN A 128 11.58 -0.77 14.07
C ASN A 128 11.51 0.64 13.49
N ASN A 129 10.30 1.11 13.23
CA ASN A 129 10.06 2.47 12.74
C ASN A 129 10.26 3.53 13.85
N PRO A 130 10.84 4.70 13.52
CA PRO A 130 11.41 5.07 12.22
C PRO A 130 12.71 4.33 11.94
N LEU A 131 12.90 3.85 10.71
CA LEU A 131 14.13 3.18 10.31
C LEU A 131 15.32 4.15 10.36
N PRO A 132 16.52 3.69 10.79
CA PRO A 132 17.70 4.54 10.80
C PRO A 132 18.12 4.91 9.37
N ILE A 133 18.56 6.16 9.19
CA ILE A 133 19.00 6.69 7.89
C ILE A 133 20.13 5.89 7.27
N SER A 134 20.92 5.17 8.08
CA SER A 134 21.98 4.27 7.61
C SER A 134 21.50 3.13 6.72
N GLN A 135 20.21 2.81 6.71
CA GLN A 135 19.62 1.82 5.79
C GLN A 135 19.32 2.40 4.40
N PHE A 136 19.39 3.73 4.21
CA PHE A 136 18.97 4.37 2.96
C PHE A 136 19.65 3.78 1.72
N ASP A 137 20.97 3.64 1.75
CA ASP A 137 21.72 3.14 0.60
C ASP A 137 21.38 1.70 0.22
N SER A 138 21.09 0.84 1.19
CA SER A 138 20.66 -0.53 0.93
C SER A 138 19.23 -0.57 0.40
N ILE A 139 18.32 0.14 1.04
CA ILE A 139 16.92 0.27 0.61
C ILE A 139 16.86 0.81 -0.82
N TYR A 140 17.61 1.87 -1.14
CA TYR A 140 17.64 2.45 -2.48
C TYR A 140 18.10 1.43 -3.53
N ARG A 141 19.21 0.72 -3.27
CA ARG A 141 19.73 -0.30 -4.20
C ARG A 141 18.78 -1.46 -4.39
N GLU A 142 18.15 -1.95 -3.33
CA GLU A 142 17.16 -3.02 -3.38
C GLU A 142 15.93 -2.63 -4.20
N ASN A 143 15.49 -1.37 -4.09
CA ASN A 143 14.26 -0.91 -4.73
C ASN A 143 14.46 -0.31 -6.13
N LEU A 144 15.70 -0.04 -6.55
CA LEU A 144 15.95 0.49 -7.89
C LEU A 144 15.45 -0.45 -8.99
N GLY A 145 15.63 -1.77 -8.81
CA GLY A 145 15.11 -2.79 -9.73
C GLY A 145 13.58 -2.80 -9.79
N ILE A 146 12.91 -2.64 -8.66
CA ILE A 146 11.43 -2.54 -8.61
C ILE A 146 10.95 -1.33 -9.42
N LEU A 147 11.57 -0.16 -9.21
CA LEU A 147 11.21 1.08 -9.92
C LEU A 147 11.41 0.95 -11.43
N ILE A 148 12.56 0.43 -11.87
CA ILE A 148 12.86 0.24 -13.29
C ILE A 148 11.89 -0.77 -13.92
N ASN A 149 11.70 -1.94 -13.31
CA ASN A 149 10.80 -2.95 -13.82
C ASN A 149 9.34 -2.49 -13.81
N GLY A 150 8.92 -1.71 -12.81
CA GLY A 150 7.58 -1.13 -12.77
C GLY A 150 7.30 -0.12 -13.89
N MET A 151 8.32 0.60 -14.37
CA MET A 151 8.18 1.50 -15.52
C MET A 151 8.11 0.76 -16.87
N LEU A 152 8.51 -0.50 -16.92
CA LEU A 152 8.54 -1.30 -18.13
C LEU A 152 7.26 -2.14 -18.34
N GLN A 153 6.33 -2.14 -17.35
CA GLN A 153 5.01 -2.77 -17.45
C GLN A 153 4.01 -1.83 -18.15
#